data_d92a87ad8aefa824fd3186e6d1d1db4a
#
_entry.id   d92a87ad8aefa824fd3186e6d1d1db4a
#
_cell.length_a   1.000
_cell.length_b   1.000
_cell.length_c   1.000
_cell.angle_alpha   90.00
_cell.angle_beta   90.00
_cell.angle_gamma   90.00
#
_symmetry.space_group_name_H-M   'P 1'
#
loop_
_entity.id
_entity.type
_entity.pdbx_description
1 polymer ?
#
loop_
_entity_poly.entity_id
_entity_poly.type
_entity_poly.pdbx_seq_one_letter_code
_entity_poly.pdbx_strand_id
1 'polypeptide(L)'
;MGIFHQSTFANLTRDLLDSAEPFSCGNDDLDDFFFQDSFDYASSLFGKSYCFYVTRAKTIEIICAFTVSNASIFTNRLPNTRKKKVGEEVPSAKRDLIYPAVLIGRLGVNVKYQRNGERIGTCLLDFIKFWFTEQDKIIKLDVDIWLWMHIIL
;
A
#
# COMPACT_ATOMS: atom_id res chain seq x y z
N MET A 1 -4.89 -9.88 20.91
CA MET A 1 -4.86 -8.90 19.80
C MET A 1 -3.58 -9.11 19.01
N GLY A 2 -3.69 -9.30 17.72
CA GLY A 2 -2.54 -9.62 16.88
C GLY A 2 -1.52 -8.47 16.78
N ILE A 3 -0.28 -8.79 16.41
CA ILE A 3 0.82 -7.80 16.34
C ILE A 3 0.53 -6.67 15.35
N PHE A 4 -0.21 -6.95 14.28
CA PHE A 4 -0.59 -5.93 13.30
C PHE A 4 -1.40 -4.79 13.93
N HIS A 5 -2.32 -5.10 14.83
CA HIS A 5 -3.14 -4.11 15.54
C HIS A 5 -2.36 -3.29 16.59
N GLN A 6 -1.19 -3.77 17.00
CA GLN A 6 -0.30 -3.09 17.93
C GLN A 6 0.80 -2.30 17.23
N SER A 7 0.86 -2.39 15.92
CA SER A 7 1.89 -1.75 15.10
C SER A 7 1.55 -0.30 14.78
N THR A 8 2.58 0.47 14.47
CA THR A 8 2.50 1.86 14.05
C THR A 8 2.64 1.95 12.53
N PHE A 9 1.71 2.66 11.89
CA PHE A 9 1.78 2.97 10.47
C PHE A 9 2.64 4.21 10.22
N ALA A 10 3.56 4.14 9.26
CA ALA A 10 4.45 5.24 8.92
C ALA A 10 4.93 5.20 7.46
N ASN A 11 5.47 6.33 6.99
CA ASN A 11 6.27 6.34 5.78
C ASN A 11 7.52 5.49 5.97
N LEU A 12 7.90 4.71 4.95
CA LEU A 12 9.17 4.01 4.93
C LEU A 12 10.27 5.02 4.58
N THR A 13 11.02 5.44 5.59
CA THR A 13 12.12 6.39 5.43
C THR A 13 13.47 5.71 5.63
N ARG A 14 14.53 6.32 5.12
CA ARG A 14 15.89 5.82 5.35
C ARG A 14 16.21 5.74 6.82
N ASP A 15 15.91 6.78 7.57
CA ASP A 15 16.19 6.86 9.01
C ASP A 15 15.47 5.73 9.79
N LEU A 16 14.24 5.40 9.38
CA LEU A 16 13.48 4.31 10.00
C LEU A 16 14.13 2.95 9.70
N LEU A 17 14.53 2.72 8.46
CA LEU A 17 15.22 1.48 8.06
C LEU A 17 16.58 1.32 8.77
N ASP A 18 17.36 2.39 8.85
CA ASP A 18 18.68 2.36 9.50
C ASP A 18 18.57 2.17 11.03
N SER A 19 17.45 2.58 11.62
CA SER A 19 17.18 2.44 13.05
C SER A 19 16.49 1.12 13.40
N ALA A 20 15.94 0.42 12.41
CA ALA A 20 15.21 -0.82 12.62
C ALA A 20 16.14 -2.04 12.53
N GLU A 21 15.66 -3.15 13.11
CA GLU A 21 16.26 -4.45 12.83
C GLU A 21 16.17 -4.78 11.33
N PRO A 22 17.10 -5.61 10.80
CA PRO A 22 17.08 -5.98 9.40
C PRO A 22 15.72 -6.55 8.98
N PHE A 23 15.10 -5.92 7.99
CA PHE A 23 13.84 -6.37 7.41
C PHE A 23 14.13 -7.28 6.23
N SER A 24 13.48 -8.42 6.19
CA SER A 24 13.45 -9.29 5.00
C SER A 24 12.08 -9.93 4.85
N CYS A 25 11.55 -9.93 3.66
CA CYS A 25 10.32 -10.64 3.32
C CYS A 25 10.58 -12.02 2.68
N GLY A 26 11.86 -12.43 2.57
CA GLY A 26 12.26 -13.71 2.00
C GLY A 26 12.29 -13.73 0.46
N ASN A 27 12.33 -12.54 -0.15
CA ASN A 27 12.50 -12.35 -1.58
C ASN A 27 13.51 -11.23 -1.80
N ASP A 28 14.65 -11.56 -2.38
CA ASP A 28 15.79 -10.65 -2.52
C ASP A 28 15.44 -9.41 -3.36
N ASP A 29 14.68 -9.57 -4.44
CA ASP A 29 14.26 -8.45 -5.29
C ASP A 29 13.35 -7.44 -4.55
N LEU A 30 12.47 -7.94 -3.67
CA LEU A 30 11.61 -7.09 -2.85
C LEU A 30 12.40 -6.43 -1.73
N ASP A 31 13.31 -7.16 -1.10
CA ASP A 31 14.16 -6.63 -0.04
C ASP A 31 15.06 -5.52 -0.59
N ASP A 32 15.73 -5.74 -1.72
CA ASP A 32 16.54 -4.72 -2.40
C ASP A 32 15.70 -3.50 -2.79
N PHE A 33 14.48 -3.71 -3.30
CA PHE A 33 13.59 -2.62 -3.62
C PHE A 33 13.28 -1.75 -2.39
N PHE A 34 12.90 -2.34 -1.26
CA PHE A 34 12.58 -1.56 -0.06
C PHE A 34 13.80 -0.87 0.54
N PHE A 35 14.98 -1.48 0.44
CA PHE A 35 16.21 -0.91 0.96
C PHE A 35 16.81 0.21 0.10
N GLN A 36 16.65 0.15 -1.22
CA GLN A 36 17.33 1.04 -2.16
C GLN A 36 16.35 1.77 -3.07
N ASP A 37 15.65 1.07 -3.93
CA ASP A 37 14.89 1.64 -5.03
C ASP A 37 13.67 2.44 -4.59
N SER A 38 13.08 2.12 -3.43
CA SER A 38 11.86 2.76 -2.92
C SER A 38 12.03 4.27 -2.73
N PHE A 39 13.23 4.72 -2.40
CA PHE A 39 13.54 6.15 -2.19
C PHE A 39 13.66 6.89 -3.52
N ASP A 40 14.29 6.28 -4.52
CA ASP A 40 14.37 6.82 -5.87
C ASP A 40 12.99 6.85 -6.54
N TYR A 41 12.17 5.84 -6.31
CA TYR A 41 10.76 5.82 -6.72
C TYR A 41 9.97 6.98 -6.12
N ALA A 42 10.17 7.25 -4.83
CA ALA A 42 9.48 8.35 -4.15
C ALA A 42 9.96 9.71 -4.67
N SER A 43 11.25 9.91 -4.84
CA SER A 43 11.83 11.16 -5.36
C SER A 43 11.43 11.45 -6.80
N SER A 44 11.27 10.41 -7.61
CA SER A 44 10.82 10.48 -9.00
C SER A 44 9.29 10.46 -9.16
N LEU A 45 8.53 10.47 -8.07
CA LEU A 45 7.06 10.45 -8.03
C LEU A 45 6.42 9.20 -8.68
N PHE A 46 7.16 8.11 -8.80
CA PHE A 46 6.64 6.84 -9.32
C PHE A 46 5.82 6.07 -8.31
N GLY A 47 6.09 6.25 -7.02
CA GLY A 47 5.36 5.59 -5.96
C GLY A 47 5.91 5.96 -4.59
N LYS A 48 5.13 5.68 -3.56
CA LYS A 48 5.49 5.96 -2.17
C LYS A 48 5.39 4.71 -1.33
N SER A 49 6.40 4.49 -0.50
CA SER A 49 6.47 3.30 0.35
C SER A 49 6.10 3.62 1.79
N TYR A 50 5.39 2.71 2.39
CA TYR A 50 4.90 2.75 3.76
C TYR A 50 5.21 1.45 4.48
N CYS A 51 5.20 1.48 5.79
CA CYS A 51 5.41 0.29 6.59
C CYS A 51 4.56 0.30 7.87
N PHE A 52 4.45 -0.88 8.45
CA PHE A 52 4.01 -1.08 9.82
C PHE A 52 5.18 -1.58 10.65
N TYR A 53 5.40 -0.98 11.81
CA TYR A 53 6.47 -1.36 12.71
C TYR A 53 6.00 -1.42 14.16
N VAL A 54 6.71 -2.17 14.98
CA VAL A 54 6.57 -2.17 16.45
C VAL A 54 7.87 -1.73 17.10
N THR A 55 7.76 -1.12 18.27
CA THR A 55 8.91 -0.80 19.11
C THR A 55 8.88 -1.70 20.34
N ARG A 56 9.95 -2.48 20.53
CA ARG A 56 10.13 -3.37 21.69
C ARG A 56 11.45 -3.06 22.37
N ALA A 57 11.40 -2.69 23.64
CA ALA A 57 12.59 -2.49 24.47
C ALA A 57 13.71 -1.66 23.80
N LYS A 58 13.39 -0.60 23.08
CA LYS A 58 14.26 0.29 22.29
C LYS A 58 14.65 -0.22 20.89
N THR A 59 14.15 -1.37 20.45
CA THR A 59 14.38 -1.87 19.09
C THR A 59 13.15 -1.63 18.24
N ILE A 60 13.34 -1.14 17.03
CA ILE A 60 12.29 -1.00 16.02
C ILE A 60 12.32 -2.23 15.12
N GLU A 61 11.18 -2.84 14.91
CA GLU A 61 11.05 -4.00 14.04
C GLU A 61 9.93 -3.77 13.02
N ILE A 62 10.28 -3.77 11.72
CA ILE A 62 9.32 -3.61 10.63
C ILE A 62 8.61 -4.95 10.41
N ILE A 63 7.27 -4.91 10.49
CA ILE A 63 6.41 -6.09 10.31
C ILE A 63 6.10 -6.33 8.85
N CYS A 64 5.76 -5.28 8.14
CA CYS A 64 5.48 -5.34 6.70
C CYS A 64 5.70 -3.97 6.06
N ALA A 65 5.96 -3.97 4.76
CA ALA A 65 6.10 -2.78 3.95
C ALA A 65 5.33 -2.93 2.63
N PHE A 66 4.91 -1.81 2.07
CA PHE A 66 4.22 -1.79 0.78
C PHE A 66 4.45 -0.47 0.05
N THR A 67 4.29 -0.50 -1.27
CA THR A 67 4.39 0.68 -2.12
C THR A 67 3.10 0.88 -2.89
N VAL A 68 2.64 2.11 -2.93
CA VAL A 68 1.49 2.52 -3.72
C VAL A 68 1.89 3.55 -4.76
N SER A 69 1.24 3.50 -5.90
CA SER A 69 1.45 4.40 -7.03
C SER A 69 0.13 4.85 -7.61
N ASN A 70 0.14 6.03 -8.22
CA ASN A 70 -0.98 6.45 -9.04
C ASN A 70 -1.10 5.54 -10.27
N ALA A 71 -2.30 5.14 -10.57
CA ALA A 71 -2.59 4.28 -11.71
C ALA A 71 -3.89 4.70 -12.40
N SER A 72 -4.16 4.13 -13.55
CA SER A 72 -5.42 4.32 -14.27
C SER A 72 -5.91 3.00 -14.83
N ILE A 73 -7.21 2.81 -14.74
CA ILE A 73 -7.87 1.65 -15.32
C ILE A 73 -8.52 2.07 -16.62
N PHE A 74 -8.10 1.43 -17.70
CA PHE A 74 -8.68 1.61 -19.03
C PHE A 74 -9.83 0.62 -19.20
N THR A 75 -11.06 1.11 -19.26
CA THR A 75 -12.25 0.25 -19.35
C THR A 75 -12.30 -0.62 -20.59
N ASN A 76 -11.71 -0.15 -21.69
CA ASN A 76 -11.62 -0.91 -22.94
C ASN A 76 -10.76 -2.19 -22.83
N ARG A 77 -9.89 -2.27 -21.81
CA ARG A 77 -9.04 -3.43 -21.52
C ARG A 77 -9.65 -4.40 -20.52
N LEU A 78 -10.81 -4.06 -19.96
CA LEU A 78 -11.48 -4.92 -18.97
C LEU A 78 -12.38 -5.96 -19.67
N PRO A 79 -12.50 -7.19 -19.09
CA PRO A 79 -13.54 -8.13 -19.50
C PRO A 79 -14.93 -7.51 -19.33
N ASN A 80 -15.87 -7.89 -20.21
CA ASN A 80 -17.21 -7.29 -20.25
C ASN A 80 -17.96 -7.33 -18.90
N THR A 81 -17.80 -8.39 -18.13
CA THR A 81 -18.39 -8.52 -16.80
C THR A 81 -17.85 -7.48 -15.80
N ARG A 82 -16.55 -7.20 -15.86
CA ARG A 82 -15.93 -6.18 -15.00
C ARG A 82 -16.20 -4.77 -15.50
N LYS A 83 -16.23 -4.58 -16.83
CA LYS A 83 -16.58 -3.32 -17.45
C LYS A 83 -17.99 -2.85 -17.04
N LYS A 84 -18.95 -3.78 -16.99
CA LYS A 84 -20.31 -3.50 -16.54
C LYS A 84 -20.34 -3.07 -15.08
N LYS A 85 -19.67 -3.83 -14.20
CA LYS A 85 -19.62 -3.53 -12.75
C LYS A 85 -19.00 -2.17 -12.45
N VAL A 86 -17.89 -1.85 -13.10
CA VAL A 86 -17.22 -0.54 -12.94
C VAL A 86 -18.11 0.59 -13.46
N GLY A 87 -18.84 0.37 -14.57
CA GLY A 87 -19.73 1.38 -15.15
C GLY A 87 -21.00 1.65 -14.33
N GLU A 88 -21.45 0.70 -13.49
CA GLU A 88 -22.61 0.85 -12.62
C GLU A 88 -22.31 1.77 -11.40
N GLU A 89 -21.05 1.88 -10.99
CA GLU A 89 -20.63 2.68 -9.83
C GLU A 89 -20.33 4.14 -10.18
N VAL A 90 -20.36 4.52 -11.45
CA VAL A 90 -19.99 5.86 -11.91
C VAL A 90 -21.19 6.71 -12.28
N PRO A 91 -21.33 7.92 -11.72
CA PRO A 91 -22.52 8.77 -11.84
C PRO A 91 -22.83 9.33 -13.24
N SER A 92 -22.06 9.11 -14.24
CA SER A 92 -22.42 9.50 -15.61
C SER A 92 -21.73 8.60 -16.63
N ALA A 93 -22.56 7.93 -17.43
CA ALA A 93 -22.17 6.90 -18.39
C ALA A 93 -21.41 7.45 -19.61
N LYS A 94 -20.18 7.89 -19.42
CA LYS A 94 -19.23 7.98 -20.53
C LYS A 94 -18.51 6.64 -20.63
N ARG A 95 -18.89 5.84 -21.62
CA ARG A 95 -18.57 4.42 -21.73
C ARG A 95 -17.11 4.05 -22.00
N ASP A 96 -16.24 5.01 -22.28
CA ASP A 96 -14.83 4.79 -22.58
C ASP A 96 -13.93 5.65 -21.66
N LEU A 97 -14.09 5.52 -20.37
CA LEU A 97 -13.37 6.33 -19.40
C LEU A 97 -12.12 5.63 -18.89
N ILE A 98 -11.14 6.47 -18.62
CA ILE A 98 -9.98 6.15 -17.80
C ILE A 98 -10.38 6.45 -16.37
N TYR A 99 -10.34 5.42 -15.50
CA TYR A 99 -10.64 5.60 -14.07
C TYR A 99 -9.34 5.78 -13.30
N PRO A 100 -9.25 6.78 -12.41
CA PRO A 100 -8.14 6.86 -11.48
C PRO A 100 -8.12 5.64 -10.56
N ALA A 101 -6.93 5.13 -10.28
CA ALA A 101 -6.73 3.95 -9.46
C ALA A 101 -5.45 4.06 -8.64
N VAL A 102 -5.32 3.23 -7.63
CA VAL A 102 -4.08 3.00 -6.90
C VAL A 102 -3.53 1.64 -7.25
N LEU A 103 -2.27 1.61 -7.63
CA LEU A 103 -1.54 0.37 -7.80
C LEU A 103 -0.79 0.05 -6.50
N ILE A 104 -1.04 -1.13 -5.93
CA ILE A 104 -0.15 -1.71 -4.93
C ILE A 104 0.99 -2.39 -5.70
N GLY A 105 2.10 -1.67 -5.84
CA GLY A 105 3.21 -2.12 -6.69
C GLY A 105 4.07 -3.18 -6.03
N ARG A 106 4.30 -3.09 -4.74
CA ARG A 106 5.13 -3.98 -3.95
C ARG A 106 4.47 -4.20 -2.59
N LEU A 107 4.58 -5.41 -2.07
CA LEU A 107 4.09 -5.77 -0.74
C LEU A 107 4.98 -6.87 -0.17
N GLY A 108 5.55 -6.65 1.01
CA GLY A 108 6.39 -7.61 1.73
C GLY A 108 6.00 -7.72 3.18
N VAL A 109 5.88 -8.94 3.69
CA VAL A 109 5.71 -9.24 5.12
C VAL A 109 7.01 -9.84 5.64
N ASN A 110 7.50 -9.33 6.76
CA ASN A 110 8.73 -9.82 7.38
C ASN A 110 8.62 -11.33 7.65
N VAL A 111 9.65 -12.07 7.28
CA VAL A 111 9.73 -13.54 7.42
C VAL A 111 9.41 -14.02 8.83
N LYS A 112 9.75 -13.24 9.85
CA LYS A 112 9.43 -13.54 11.26
C LYS A 112 7.93 -13.63 11.54
N TYR A 113 7.11 -12.94 10.74
CA TYR A 113 5.66 -12.84 10.91
C TYR A 113 4.87 -13.57 9.82
N GLN A 114 5.56 -14.19 8.87
CA GLN A 114 4.92 -15.06 7.89
C GLN A 114 4.47 -16.36 8.56
N ARG A 115 3.30 -16.86 8.15
CA ARG A 115 2.77 -18.16 8.59
C ARG A 115 2.59 -18.31 10.12
N ASN A 116 2.53 -17.22 10.84
CA ASN A 116 2.32 -17.23 12.31
C ASN A 116 0.83 -17.29 12.73
N GLY A 117 -0.09 -17.49 11.78
CA GLY A 117 -1.53 -17.52 12.03
C GLY A 117 -2.22 -16.15 12.02
N GLU A 118 -1.49 -15.04 12.08
CA GLU A 118 -2.07 -13.69 12.13
C GLU A 118 -2.49 -13.12 10.77
N ARG A 119 -2.15 -13.79 9.67
CA ARG A 119 -2.52 -13.40 8.32
C ARG A 119 -2.20 -11.93 7.99
N ILE A 120 -0.99 -11.48 8.35
CA ILE A 120 -0.53 -10.09 8.22
C ILE A 120 -0.78 -9.53 6.81
N GLY A 121 -0.50 -10.30 5.76
CA GLY A 121 -0.75 -9.86 4.39
C GLY A 121 -2.23 -9.54 4.11
N THR A 122 -3.16 -10.32 4.67
CA THR A 122 -4.60 -10.05 4.57
C THR A 122 -4.97 -8.77 5.34
N CYS A 123 -4.50 -8.65 6.57
CA CYS A 123 -4.73 -7.45 7.39
C CYS A 123 -4.20 -6.19 6.70
N LEU A 124 -3.02 -6.29 6.08
CA LEU A 124 -2.41 -5.19 5.34
C LEU A 124 -3.26 -4.79 4.12
N LEU A 125 -3.74 -5.75 3.34
CA LEU A 125 -4.62 -5.45 2.20
C LEU A 125 -5.95 -4.83 2.64
N ASP A 126 -6.54 -5.32 3.72
CA ASP A 126 -7.77 -4.76 4.28
C ASP A 126 -7.54 -3.32 4.81
N PHE A 127 -6.39 -3.09 5.45
CA PHE A 127 -5.98 -1.74 5.85
C PHE A 127 -5.83 -0.81 4.64
N ILE A 128 -5.14 -1.23 3.58
CA ILE A 128 -4.93 -0.39 2.39
C ILE A 128 -6.27 -0.04 1.75
N LYS A 129 -7.19 -1.00 1.62
CA LYS A 129 -8.55 -0.75 1.14
C LYS A 129 -9.26 0.29 1.98
N PHE A 130 -9.30 0.08 3.30
CA PHE A 130 -9.91 1.00 4.24
C PHE A 130 -9.27 2.40 4.15
N TRP A 131 -7.95 2.46 4.12
CA TRP A 131 -7.20 3.72 4.05
C TRP A 131 -7.58 4.56 2.83
N PHE A 132 -7.81 3.94 1.68
CA PHE A 132 -8.20 4.67 0.47
C PHE A 132 -9.71 4.91 0.32
N THR A 133 -10.56 4.13 0.98
CA THR A 133 -12.02 4.27 0.83
C THR A 133 -12.68 5.10 1.93
N GLU A 134 -12.10 5.14 3.12
CA GLU A 134 -12.67 5.81 4.30
C GLU A 134 -12.03 7.17 4.63
N GLN A 135 -11.08 7.63 3.82
CA GLN A 135 -10.35 8.88 4.10
C GLN A 135 -11.24 10.12 4.19
N ASP A 136 -12.37 10.15 3.51
CA ASP A 136 -13.28 11.28 3.54
C ASP A 136 -13.85 11.58 4.96
N LYS A 137 -13.74 10.63 5.88
CA LYS A 137 -14.29 10.77 7.24
C LYS A 137 -13.27 11.13 8.30
N ILE A 138 -11.99 10.96 8.07
CA ILE A 138 -10.99 10.97 9.16
C ILE A 138 -9.82 11.92 8.95
N ILE A 139 -9.46 12.35 7.74
CA ILE A 139 -8.20 13.05 7.51
C ILE A 139 -8.38 14.35 6.72
N LYS A 140 -8.14 15.47 7.41
CA LYS A 140 -7.61 16.68 6.78
C LYS A 140 -6.16 16.35 6.41
N LEU A 141 -5.93 15.84 5.22
CA LEU A 141 -4.59 15.58 4.73
C LEU A 141 -4.05 16.79 4.00
N ASP A 142 -2.78 17.04 4.23
CA ASP A 142 -1.95 17.95 3.45
C ASP A 142 -2.13 17.71 1.94
N VAL A 143 -2.34 18.79 1.23
CA VAL A 143 -3.01 18.92 -0.07
C VAL A 143 -2.27 18.27 -1.26
N ASP A 144 -1.14 17.60 -1.07
CA ASP A 144 -0.27 17.21 -2.20
C ASP A 144 -0.51 15.83 -2.83
N ILE A 145 -1.53 15.08 -2.43
CA ILE A 145 -1.80 13.72 -2.98
C ILE A 145 -3.29 13.54 -3.30
N TRP A 146 -3.93 14.46 -3.99
CA TRP A 146 -5.34 14.32 -4.29
C TRP A 146 -5.61 14.14 -5.77
N LEU A 147 -5.73 12.89 -6.16
CA LEU A 147 -6.64 12.47 -7.22
C LEU A 147 -7.49 11.33 -6.66
N TRP A 148 -8.78 11.46 -6.84
CA TRP A 148 -9.79 10.47 -6.48
C TRP A 148 -9.39 9.06 -6.89
N MET A 149 -9.27 8.16 -5.92
CA MET A 149 -8.76 6.82 -6.18
C MET A 149 -9.79 5.76 -5.81
N HIS A 150 -10.23 5.00 -6.80
CA HIS A 150 -10.94 3.75 -6.60
C HIS A 150 -9.94 2.60 -6.59
N ILE A 151 -9.96 1.80 -5.52
CA ILE A 151 -9.24 0.54 -5.49
C ILE A 151 -10.14 -0.50 -6.15
N ILE A 152 -9.70 -1.03 -7.26
CA ILE A 152 -10.33 -2.17 -7.91
C ILE A 152 -9.42 -3.37 -7.70
N LEU A 153 -9.86 -4.28 -6.85
CA LEU A 153 -9.24 -5.58 -6.62
C LEU A 153 -9.91 -6.65 -7.47
#